data_f74fcad24c64bfd7e8e2be5959765c47
#
_entry.id   f74fcad24c64bfd7e8e2be5959765c47
#
_cell.length_a   1.000
_cell.length_b   1.000
_cell.length_c   1.000
_cell.angle_alpha   90.00
_cell.angle_beta   90.00
_cell.angle_gamma   90.00
#
_symmetry.space_group_name_H-M   'P 1'
#
loop_
_entity.id
_entity.type
_entity.pdbx_description
1 polymer ?
#
loop_
_entity_poly.entity_id
_entity_poly.type
_entity_poly.pdbx_seq_one_letter_code
_entity_poly.pdbx_strand_id
1 'polypeptide(L)'
;MTQTKIAQMVNPEVLADMVSAKLPKMIKFTPLAYVERELVGQPGNTVTVAKWVYSGDAKDITEGEAIVPDQLTTDKSTMTIKKAGKGVEVTDEALLSGYGDPLGQAAHQIALAIANKVDNDLATEAAKATQYVDDAPTTGDALDKALAVFSDEEDAHYVAVINPEDAIALRKDTVKEWLRGSEIGANTVVSGTFGETHGVQIVRSKKVTKGKGFLVKVSPVETDTDDVAKYGAFVINLKRDVAIETDRDILKKTTVITGDEHYGVYLYDPTKVVKFGGNV
;
A
#
# COMPACT_ATOMS: atom_id res chain seq x y z
N MET A 1 27.83 43.27 14.06
CA MET A 1 27.67 42.00 13.37
C MET A 1 26.43 41.33 13.94
N THR A 2 25.37 41.26 13.19
CA THR A 2 24.14 40.59 13.59
C THR A 2 24.37 39.07 13.43
N GLN A 3 24.49 38.36 14.53
CA GLN A 3 24.58 36.92 14.53
C GLN A 3 23.24 36.33 14.05
N THR A 4 23.26 35.40 13.11
CA THR A 4 22.10 34.63 12.67
C THR A 4 21.62 33.77 13.83
N LYS A 5 20.44 34.08 14.37
CA LYS A 5 19.85 33.35 15.50
C LYS A 5 19.24 32.03 15.01
N ILE A 6 19.21 31.04 15.89
CA ILE A 6 18.64 29.70 15.69
C ILE A 6 17.20 29.75 15.11
N ALA A 7 16.44 30.81 15.35
CA ALA A 7 15.10 31.04 14.80
C ALA A 7 15.07 31.25 13.26
N GLN A 8 16.21 31.37 12.60
CA GLN A 8 16.33 31.48 11.14
C GLN A 8 16.80 30.18 10.47
N MET A 9 17.09 29.16 11.26
CA MET A 9 17.42 27.83 10.74
C MET A 9 16.15 26.97 10.70
N VAL A 10 16.00 26.21 9.63
CA VAL A 10 14.89 25.25 9.50
C VAL A 10 15.07 24.18 10.56
N ASN A 11 14.11 24.08 11.48
CA ASN A 11 14.16 23.10 12.56
C ASN A 11 13.94 21.70 11.97
N PRO A 12 14.78 20.69 12.30
CA PRO A 12 14.59 19.30 11.88
C PRO A 12 13.20 18.73 12.20
N GLU A 13 12.62 19.10 13.33
CA GLU A 13 11.25 18.70 13.72
C GLU A 13 10.20 19.21 12.73
N VAL A 14 10.33 20.45 12.26
CA VAL A 14 9.41 21.02 11.24
C VAL A 14 9.55 20.30 9.90
N LEU A 15 10.77 19.91 9.52
CA LEU A 15 11.01 19.10 8.32
C LEU A 15 10.39 17.71 8.45
N ALA A 16 10.49 17.06 9.59
CA ALA A 16 9.87 15.77 9.87
C ALA A 16 8.35 15.85 9.74
N ASP A 17 7.73 16.87 10.31
CA ASP A 17 6.29 17.12 10.20
C ASP A 17 5.86 17.35 8.75
N MET A 18 6.61 18.14 7.98
CA MET A 18 6.34 18.38 6.56
C MET A 18 6.43 17.10 5.73
N VAL A 19 7.40 16.25 6.00
CA VAL A 19 7.56 14.94 5.34
C VAL A 19 6.38 14.04 5.71
N SER A 20 6.07 13.92 6.99
CA SER A 20 4.97 13.09 7.49
C SER A 20 3.61 13.52 6.92
N ALA A 21 3.37 14.83 6.76
CA ALA A 21 2.14 15.34 6.16
C ALA A 21 2.02 15.10 4.65
N LYS A 22 3.14 14.92 3.94
CA LYS A 22 3.16 14.64 2.48
C LYS A 22 3.07 13.16 2.15
N LEU A 23 3.57 12.29 3.01
CA LEU A 23 3.59 10.83 2.81
C LEU A 23 2.21 10.27 2.43
N PRO A 24 1.10 10.54 3.15
CA PRO A 24 -0.20 9.94 2.85
C PRO A 24 -0.74 10.28 1.45
N LYS A 25 -0.36 11.46 0.90
CA LYS A 25 -0.82 11.89 -0.43
C LYS A 25 -0.08 11.20 -1.58
N MET A 26 1.10 10.67 -1.32
CA MET A 26 1.98 10.04 -2.32
C MET A 26 1.83 8.54 -2.39
N ILE A 27 1.38 7.92 -1.32
CA ILE A 27 1.21 6.49 -1.19
C ILE A 27 -0.14 6.08 -1.79
N LYS A 28 -0.14 5.09 -2.71
CA LYS A 28 -1.33 4.55 -3.37
C LYS A 28 -1.81 3.26 -2.71
N PHE A 29 -0.87 2.42 -2.27
CA PHE A 29 -1.15 1.11 -1.67
C PHE A 29 -1.37 1.17 -0.15
N THR A 30 -0.82 2.17 0.53
CA THR A 30 -0.96 2.29 1.99
C THR A 30 -2.42 2.35 2.48
N PRO A 31 -3.36 3.01 1.78
CA PRO A 31 -4.77 2.95 2.18
C PRO A 31 -5.39 1.55 2.14
N LEU A 32 -4.77 0.62 1.41
CA LEU A 32 -5.18 -0.78 1.30
C LEU A 32 -4.52 -1.68 2.35
N ALA A 33 -3.58 -1.14 3.11
CA ALA A 33 -2.82 -1.85 4.13
C ALA A 33 -3.18 -1.35 5.53
N TYR A 34 -3.25 -2.27 6.47
CA TYR A 34 -3.35 -1.94 7.89
C TYR A 34 -1.97 -1.57 8.42
N VAL A 35 -1.87 -0.46 9.14
CA VAL A 35 -0.60 -0.01 9.74
C VAL A 35 -0.58 -0.36 11.21
N GLU A 36 0.28 -1.30 11.58
CA GLU A 36 0.48 -1.74 12.94
C GLU A 36 1.70 -1.06 13.56
N ARG A 37 1.58 -0.63 14.81
CA ARG A 37 2.60 0.13 15.53
C ARG A 37 3.06 -0.52 16.83
N GLU A 38 2.70 -1.76 17.09
CA GLU A 38 3.01 -2.48 18.33
C GLU A 38 4.53 -2.65 18.55
N LEU A 39 5.31 -2.62 17.49
CA LEU A 39 6.77 -2.79 17.54
C LEU A 39 7.54 -1.51 17.83
N VAL A 40 6.87 -0.39 17.95
CA VAL A 40 7.54 0.88 18.27
C VAL A 40 8.16 0.80 19.67
N GLY A 41 9.50 0.92 19.71
CA GLY A 41 10.25 0.84 20.98
C GLY A 41 10.53 -0.57 21.50
N GLN A 42 10.09 -1.64 20.83
CA GLN A 42 10.38 -3.02 21.21
C GLN A 42 11.66 -3.54 20.55
N PRO A 43 12.47 -4.39 21.24
CA PRO A 43 13.63 -5.02 20.64
C PRO A 43 13.20 -6.12 19.65
N GLY A 44 14.04 -6.37 18.63
CA GLY A 44 13.82 -7.42 17.63
C GLY A 44 13.68 -6.87 16.21
N ASN A 45 14.04 -7.65 15.22
CA ASN A 45 13.98 -7.31 13.80
C ASN A 45 12.99 -8.17 13.02
N THR A 46 12.43 -9.18 13.67
CA THR A 46 11.56 -10.16 13.02
C THR A 46 10.27 -10.26 13.81
N VAL A 47 9.17 -10.25 13.10
CA VAL A 47 7.83 -10.51 13.64
C VAL A 47 7.35 -11.83 13.08
N THR A 48 6.92 -12.71 13.94
CA THR A 48 6.25 -13.96 13.54
C THR A 48 4.77 -13.77 13.78
N VAL A 49 4.00 -13.79 12.70
CA VAL A 49 2.54 -13.73 12.74
C VAL A 49 2.03 -15.16 12.58
N ALA A 50 1.24 -15.61 13.55
CA ALA A 50 0.58 -16.90 13.49
C ALA A 50 -0.87 -16.70 12.99
N LYS A 51 -1.25 -17.45 11.95
CA LYS A 51 -2.62 -17.49 11.42
C LYS A 51 -3.20 -18.88 11.71
N TRP A 52 -4.38 -18.92 12.30
CA TRP A 52 -5.11 -20.16 12.49
C TRP A 52 -5.59 -20.70 11.14
N VAL A 53 -5.36 -21.97 10.90
CA VAL A 53 -5.88 -22.66 9.72
C VAL A 53 -7.24 -23.25 10.07
N TYR A 54 -8.23 -23.05 9.20
CA TYR A 54 -9.55 -23.66 9.37
C TYR A 54 -9.44 -25.20 9.37
N SER A 55 -10.02 -25.85 10.38
CA SER A 55 -9.87 -27.30 10.59
C SER A 55 -10.79 -28.15 9.71
N GLY A 56 -11.67 -27.50 8.90
CA GLY A 56 -12.63 -28.19 8.05
C GLY A 56 -14.06 -28.20 8.63
N ASP A 57 -15.00 -28.64 7.81
CA ASP A 57 -16.42 -28.65 8.13
C ASP A 57 -16.78 -29.75 9.13
N ALA A 58 -17.84 -29.52 9.91
CA ALA A 58 -18.42 -30.53 10.78
C ALA A 58 -18.96 -31.72 9.96
N LYS A 59 -18.80 -32.91 10.49
CA LYS A 59 -19.30 -34.16 9.90
C LYS A 59 -20.55 -34.62 10.62
N ASP A 60 -21.48 -35.21 9.86
CA ASP A 60 -22.61 -35.90 10.45
C ASP A 60 -22.14 -37.12 11.24
N ILE A 61 -22.63 -37.29 12.49
CA ILE A 61 -22.25 -38.36 13.38
C ILE A 61 -23.50 -39.21 13.63
N THR A 62 -23.34 -40.50 13.44
CA THR A 62 -24.39 -41.47 13.72
C THR A 62 -24.57 -41.68 15.23
N GLU A 63 -25.80 -42.04 15.63
CA GLU A 63 -26.12 -42.31 17.06
C GLU A 63 -25.19 -43.38 17.64
N GLY A 64 -24.47 -43.03 18.71
CA GLY A 64 -23.53 -43.91 19.38
C GLY A 64 -22.08 -43.87 18.87
N GLU A 65 -21.79 -43.08 17.86
CA GLU A 65 -20.44 -42.87 17.35
C GLU A 65 -19.73 -41.73 18.09
N ALA A 66 -18.44 -41.93 18.38
CA ALA A 66 -17.65 -40.93 19.08
C ALA A 66 -17.15 -39.81 18.15
N ILE A 67 -17.21 -38.58 18.60
CA ILE A 67 -16.61 -37.43 17.91
C ILE A 67 -15.08 -37.60 17.93
N VAL A 68 -14.46 -37.62 16.75
CA VAL A 68 -12.99 -37.62 16.64
C VAL A 68 -12.55 -36.14 16.63
N PRO A 69 -11.72 -35.72 17.62
CA PRO A 69 -11.24 -34.34 17.63
C PRO A 69 -10.20 -34.09 16.52
N ASP A 70 -10.37 -33.02 15.77
CA ASP A 70 -9.40 -32.57 14.79
C ASP A 70 -8.34 -31.68 15.46
N GLN A 71 -7.11 -31.70 14.94
CA GLN A 71 -6.02 -30.89 15.46
C GLN A 71 -6.06 -29.49 14.88
N LEU A 72 -6.07 -28.48 15.76
CA LEU A 72 -5.87 -27.08 15.35
C LEU A 72 -4.41 -26.86 14.90
N THR A 73 -4.24 -26.33 13.71
CA THR A 73 -2.94 -26.01 13.15
C THR A 73 -2.81 -24.51 12.93
N THR A 74 -1.60 -23.99 13.12
CA THR A 74 -1.26 -22.58 12.83
C THR A 74 -0.25 -22.52 11.70
N ASP A 75 -0.52 -21.68 10.74
CA ASP A 75 0.47 -21.25 9.75
C ASP A 75 1.27 -20.08 10.31
N LYS A 76 2.59 -20.08 10.10
CA LYS A 76 3.48 -19.06 10.63
C LYS A 76 4.13 -18.31 9.47
N SER A 77 3.85 -17.04 9.38
CA SER A 77 4.55 -16.13 8.47
C SER A 77 5.56 -15.30 9.25
N THR A 78 6.78 -15.20 8.76
CA THR A 78 7.83 -14.35 9.35
C THR A 78 8.07 -13.13 8.47
N MET A 79 8.05 -11.97 9.08
CA MET A 79 8.37 -10.71 8.43
C MET A 79 9.63 -10.13 9.05
N THR A 80 10.51 -9.58 8.20
CA THR A 80 11.72 -8.90 8.64
C THR A 80 11.56 -7.40 8.47
N ILE A 81 11.82 -6.65 9.55
CA ILE A 81 11.85 -5.21 9.52
C ILE A 81 13.14 -4.75 8.85
N LYS A 82 13.01 -3.82 7.93
CA LYS A 82 14.11 -3.20 7.19
C LYS A 82 14.16 -1.69 7.41
N LYS A 83 15.33 -1.12 7.22
CA LYS A 83 15.55 0.32 7.21
C LYS A 83 15.50 0.81 5.77
N ALA A 84 14.65 1.76 5.46
CA ALA A 84 14.70 2.53 4.23
C ALA A 84 15.15 3.95 4.56
N GLY A 85 16.10 4.46 3.80
CA GLY A 85 16.61 5.81 4.02
C GLY A 85 17.06 6.46 2.72
N LYS A 86 17.04 7.79 2.72
CA LYS A 86 17.53 8.66 1.66
C LYS A 86 18.23 9.85 2.26
N GLY A 87 19.41 10.22 1.69
CA GLY A 87 20.12 11.45 2.05
C GLY A 87 20.28 12.35 0.85
N VAL A 88 20.35 13.65 1.11
CA VAL A 88 20.65 14.71 0.15
C VAL A 88 21.69 15.63 0.77
N GLU A 89 22.74 15.94 0.02
CA GLU A 89 23.79 16.88 0.39
C GLU A 89 23.63 18.16 -0.42
N VAL A 90 23.62 19.31 0.24
CA VAL A 90 23.45 20.63 -0.36
C VAL A 90 24.64 21.50 0.03
N THR A 91 25.31 22.10 -0.95
CA THR A 91 26.43 23.01 -0.71
C THR A 91 25.98 24.39 -0.30
N ASP A 92 26.81 25.14 0.45
CA ASP A 92 26.53 26.51 0.83
C ASP A 92 26.33 27.42 -0.40
N GLU A 93 27.09 27.19 -1.48
CA GLU A 93 26.95 27.91 -2.73
C GLU A 93 25.57 27.68 -3.40
N ALA A 94 25.06 26.43 -3.33
CA ALA A 94 23.75 26.11 -3.83
C ALA A 94 22.63 26.76 -3.00
N LEU A 95 22.83 26.90 -1.69
CA LEU A 95 21.90 27.61 -0.80
C LEU A 95 21.88 29.11 -1.04
N LEU A 96 23.05 29.71 -1.32
CA LEU A 96 23.18 31.16 -1.56
C LEU A 96 22.77 31.60 -2.95
N SER A 97 23.02 30.76 -3.98
CA SER A 97 22.72 31.07 -5.37
C SER A 97 21.44 30.42 -5.88
N GLY A 98 20.89 29.42 -5.17
CA GLY A 98 19.70 28.69 -5.55
C GLY A 98 18.44 29.56 -5.49
N TYR A 99 17.60 29.45 -6.53
CA TYR A 99 16.27 30.06 -6.52
C TYR A 99 15.30 29.19 -5.70
N GLY A 100 14.62 29.79 -4.73
CA GLY A 100 13.62 29.11 -3.91
C GLY A 100 14.18 28.56 -2.60
N ASP A 101 13.61 27.45 -2.11
CA ASP A 101 14.00 26.76 -0.89
C ASP A 101 14.61 25.38 -1.17
N PRO A 102 15.94 25.25 -1.33
CA PRO A 102 16.61 23.98 -1.59
C PRO A 102 16.43 22.96 -0.44
N LEU A 103 16.35 23.40 0.81
CA LEU A 103 16.17 22.51 1.96
C LEU A 103 14.77 21.92 2.00
N GLY A 104 13.73 22.74 1.77
CA GLY A 104 12.36 22.26 1.66
C GLY A 104 12.17 21.30 0.47
N GLN A 105 12.87 21.55 -0.64
CA GLN A 105 12.88 20.65 -1.79
C GLN A 105 13.59 19.32 -1.47
N ALA A 106 14.69 19.35 -0.73
CA ALA A 106 15.38 18.14 -0.29
C ALA A 106 14.47 17.29 0.61
N ALA A 107 13.78 17.89 1.58
CA ALA A 107 12.80 17.20 2.42
C ALA A 107 11.67 16.59 1.58
N HIS A 108 11.18 17.30 0.56
CA HIS A 108 10.17 16.76 -0.35
C HIS A 108 10.67 15.54 -1.14
N GLN A 109 11.90 15.58 -1.65
CA GLN A 109 12.49 14.46 -2.39
C GLN A 109 12.75 13.24 -1.48
N ILE A 110 13.13 13.45 -0.23
CA ILE A 110 13.27 12.39 0.76
C ILE A 110 11.91 11.72 1.03
N ALA A 111 10.86 12.52 1.27
CA ALA A 111 9.49 12.01 1.46
C ALA A 111 9.01 11.17 0.28
N LEU A 112 9.22 11.67 -0.96
CA LEU A 112 8.89 10.95 -2.18
C LEU A 112 9.63 9.62 -2.29
N ALA A 113 10.92 9.61 -1.96
CA ALA A 113 11.74 8.42 -2.08
C ALA A 113 11.30 7.32 -1.09
N ILE A 114 11.01 7.69 0.15
CA ILE A 114 10.53 6.76 1.18
C ILE A 114 9.14 6.23 0.80
N ALA A 115 8.20 7.12 0.45
CA ALA A 115 6.85 6.75 0.03
C ALA A 115 6.86 5.79 -1.18
N ASN A 116 7.69 6.08 -2.17
CA ASN A 116 7.84 5.21 -3.33
C ASN A 116 8.42 3.84 -2.96
N LYS A 117 9.32 3.79 -1.99
CA LYS A 117 9.90 2.53 -1.53
C LYS A 117 8.86 1.66 -0.83
N VAL A 118 8.08 2.22 0.07
CA VAL A 118 6.97 1.51 0.76
C VAL A 118 5.98 0.96 -0.25
N ASP A 119 5.52 1.78 -1.19
CA ASP A 119 4.60 1.36 -2.24
C ASP A 119 5.16 0.25 -3.15
N ASN A 120 6.46 0.31 -3.50
CA ASN A 120 7.10 -0.72 -4.31
C ASN A 120 7.17 -2.05 -3.56
N ASP A 121 7.43 -1.99 -2.26
CA ASP A 121 7.47 -3.18 -1.42
C ASP A 121 6.07 -3.80 -1.28
N LEU A 122 5.03 -2.99 -1.11
CA LEU A 122 3.63 -3.45 -1.12
C LEU A 122 3.26 -4.11 -2.45
N ALA A 123 3.64 -3.52 -3.58
CA ALA A 123 3.40 -4.12 -4.90
C ALA A 123 4.15 -5.46 -5.07
N THR A 124 5.35 -5.57 -4.49
CA THR A 124 6.13 -6.82 -4.49
C THR A 124 5.47 -7.90 -3.64
N GLU A 125 4.93 -7.52 -2.47
CA GLU A 125 4.18 -8.44 -1.62
C GLU A 125 2.85 -8.86 -2.28
N ALA A 126 2.14 -7.94 -2.96
CA ALA A 126 0.93 -8.25 -3.72
C ALA A 126 1.19 -9.29 -4.82
N ALA A 127 2.36 -9.25 -5.45
CA ALA A 127 2.75 -10.23 -6.47
C ALA A 127 2.89 -11.66 -5.92
N LYS A 128 3.02 -11.86 -4.61
CA LYS A 128 3.07 -13.17 -3.95
C LYS A 128 1.69 -13.81 -3.77
N ALA A 129 0.59 -13.10 -4.07
CA ALA A 129 -0.76 -13.68 -4.00
C ALA A 129 -0.84 -14.96 -4.83
N THR A 130 -1.63 -15.91 -4.35
CA THR A 130 -1.78 -17.22 -5.01
C THR A 130 -2.87 -17.23 -6.06
N GLN A 131 -3.92 -16.42 -5.87
CA GLN A 131 -5.04 -16.32 -6.77
C GLN A 131 -4.71 -15.44 -7.98
N TYR A 132 -5.12 -15.85 -9.17
CA TYR A 132 -4.88 -15.09 -10.39
C TYR A 132 -5.95 -15.33 -11.46
N VAL A 133 -6.06 -14.39 -12.38
CA VAL A 133 -6.83 -14.48 -13.62
C VAL A 133 -5.87 -14.22 -14.78
N ASP A 134 -5.93 -15.01 -15.84
CA ASP A 134 -5.02 -14.89 -16.98
C ASP A 134 -5.29 -13.64 -17.82
N ASP A 135 -6.50 -13.12 -17.76
CA ASP A 135 -6.91 -11.94 -18.50
C ASP A 135 -6.25 -10.66 -17.97
N ALA A 136 -5.89 -9.75 -18.87
CA ALA A 136 -5.44 -8.42 -18.51
C ALA A 136 -6.64 -7.55 -18.04
N PRO A 137 -6.44 -6.58 -17.10
CA PRO A 137 -7.51 -5.76 -16.55
C PRO A 137 -7.95 -4.64 -17.53
N THR A 138 -8.23 -5.01 -18.78
CA THR A 138 -8.57 -4.08 -19.87
C THR A 138 -10.06 -4.13 -20.27
N THR A 139 -10.80 -5.10 -19.76
CA THR A 139 -12.21 -5.35 -20.07
C THR A 139 -13.03 -5.50 -18.80
N GLY A 140 -14.34 -5.24 -18.87
CA GLY A 140 -15.28 -5.51 -17.79
C GLY A 140 -15.34 -6.98 -17.41
N ASP A 141 -15.36 -7.87 -18.41
CA ASP A 141 -15.33 -9.32 -18.22
C ASP A 141 -14.13 -9.80 -17.36
N ALA A 142 -12.96 -9.17 -17.51
CA ALA A 142 -11.79 -9.52 -16.72
C ALA A 142 -11.99 -9.17 -15.24
N LEU A 143 -12.66 -8.04 -14.94
CA LEU A 143 -13.01 -7.66 -13.58
C LEU A 143 -14.03 -8.63 -12.98
N ASP A 144 -15.07 -8.99 -13.73
CA ASP A 144 -16.10 -9.93 -13.28
C ASP A 144 -15.53 -11.32 -13.01
N LYS A 145 -14.62 -11.80 -13.86
CA LYS A 145 -13.88 -13.04 -13.59
C LYS A 145 -13.04 -12.97 -12.32
N ALA A 146 -12.39 -11.83 -12.08
CA ALA A 146 -11.58 -11.65 -10.87
C ALA A 146 -12.45 -11.56 -9.61
N LEU A 147 -13.64 -10.95 -9.69
CA LEU A 147 -14.62 -10.94 -8.61
C LEU A 147 -15.15 -12.35 -8.33
N ALA A 148 -15.43 -13.14 -9.39
CA ALA A 148 -15.88 -14.51 -9.24
C ALA A 148 -14.88 -15.42 -8.50
N VAL A 149 -13.58 -15.10 -8.52
CA VAL A 149 -12.56 -15.85 -7.77
C VAL A 149 -12.78 -15.74 -6.26
N PHE A 150 -13.28 -14.60 -5.79
CA PHE A 150 -13.57 -14.42 -4.35
C PHE A 150 -14.78 -15.23 -3.88
N SER A 151 -15.73 -15.51 -4.79
CA SER A 151 -16.98 -16.25 -4.47
C SER A 151 -17.71 -15.68 -3.25
N ASP A 152 -17.67 -14.35 -3.08
CA ASP A 152 -18.28 -13.69 -1.94
C ASP A 152 -19.81 -13.70 -2.08
N GLU A 153 -20.49 -14.07 -0.99
CA GLU A 153 -21.96 -14.05 -0.88
C GLU A 153 -22.49 -12.70 -0.37
N GLU A 154 -21.61 -11.89 0.24
CA GLU A 154 -21.91 -10.58 0.80
C GLU A 154 -21.25 -9.46 0.02
N ASP A 155 -21.86 -8.26 0.07
CA ASP A 155 -21.28 -7.06 -0.53
C ASP A 155 -19.96 -6.68 0.18
N ALA A 156 -18.87 -6.70 -0.57
CA ALA A 156 -17.55 -6.31 -0.12
C ALA A 156 -17.01 -5.13 -0.95
N HIS A 157 -16.10 -4.36 -0.38
CA HIS A 157 -15.43 -3.30 -1.12
C HIS A 157 -14.20 -3.84 -1.83
N TYR A 158 -14.13 -3.59 -3.13
CA TYR A 158 -13.02 -4.03 -3.97
C TYR A 158 -12.27 -2.84 -4.55
N VAL A 159 -10.95 -2.92 -4.55
CA VAL A 159 -10.09 -1.92 -5.15
C VAL A 159 -9.16 -2.58 -6.16
N ALA A 160 -9.26 -2.17 -7.41
CA ALA A 160 -8.35 -2.62 -8.47
C ALA A 160 -7.21 -1.62 -8.66
N VAL A 161 -5.98 -2.08 -8.51
CA VAL A 161 -4.78 -1.28 -8.80
C VAL A 161 -4.24 -1.73 -10.15
N ILE A 162 -4.37 -0.87 -11.16
CA ILE A 162 -4.04 -1.19 -12.55
C ILE A 162 -3.15 -0.12 -13.19
N ASN A 163 -2.52 -0.48 -14.32
CA ASN A 163 -1.73 0.46 -15.10
C ASN A 163 -2.61 1.56 -15.71
N PRO A 164 -2.16 2.82 -15.81
CA PRO A 164 -2.93 3.89 -16.43
C PRO A 164 -3.37 3.61 -17.88
N GLU A 165 -2.57 2.88 -18.66
CA GLU A 165 -2.94 2.51 -20.05
C GLU A 165 -4.07 1.49 -20.08
N ASP A 166 -4.02 0.49 -19.20
CA ASP A 166 -5.06 -0.54 -19.05
C ASP A 166 -6.35 0.09 -18.52
N ALA A 167 -6.25 1.06 -17.61
CA ALA A 167 -7.41 1.82 -17.16
C ALA A 167 -8.11 2.58 -18.30
N ILE A 168 -7.34 3.15 -19.25
CA ILE A 168 -7.92 3.80 -20.44
C ILE A 168 -8.61 2.76 -21.35
N ALA A 169 -8.02 1.59 -21.50
CA ALA A 169 -8.62 0.51 -22.29
C ALA A 169 -9.93 0.02 -21.67
N LEU A 170 -9.93 -0.23 -20.36
CA LEU A 170 -11.09 -0.61 -19.57
C LEU A 170 -12.22 0.43 -19.71
N ARG A 171 -11.90 1.73 -19.60
CA ARG A 171 -12.90 2.79 -19.79
C ARG A 171 -13.53 2.75 -21.19
N LYS A 172 -12.74 2.48 -22.23
CA LYS A 172 -13.26 2.39 -23.60
C LYS A 172 -14.19 1.19 -23.79
N ASP A 173 -13.89 0.11 -23.12
CA ASP A 173 -14.70 -1.11 -23.18
C ASP A 173 -16.02 -0.92 -22.43
N THR A 174 -15.98 -0.48 -21.19
CA THR A 174 -17.15 -0.17 -20.38
C THR A 174 -18.08 0.84 -21.04
N VAL A 175 -17.53 1.87 -21.71
CA VAL A 175 -18.33 2.86 -22.46
C VAL A 175 -19.08 2.20 -23.64
N LYS A 176 -18.51 1.22 -24.33
CA LYS A 176 -19.20 0.54 -25.43
C LYS A 176 -20.42 -0.25 -24.95
N GLU A 177 -20.33 -0.85 -23.78
CA GLU A 177 -21.44 -1.59 -23.17
C GLU A 177 -22.52 -0.67 -22.60
N TRP A 178 -22.15 0.46 -22.03
CA TRP A 178 -23.03 1.38 -21.30
C TRP A 178 -23.62 2.52 -22.17
N LEU A 179 -23.16 2.71 -23.39
CA LEU A 179 -23.72 3.69 -24.34
C LEU A 179 -25.21 3.47 -24.70
N ARG A 180 -25.82 2.42 -24.21
CA ARG A 180 -27.25 2.12 -24.42
C ARG A 180 -28.18 2.83 -23.42
N GLY A 181 -27.84 4.01 -22.94
CA GLY A 181 -28.83 4.92 -22.33
C GLY A 181 -28.73 5.07 -20.81
N SER A 182 -27.57 4.81 -20.18
CA SER A 182 -27.39 5.00 -18.74
C SER A 182 -26.73 6.36 -18.44
N GLU A 183 -27.28 7.11 -17.44
CA GLU A 183 -26.71 8.37 -16.95
C GLU A 183 -25.29 8.21 -16.40
N ILE A 184 -24.96 7.03 -15.85
CA ILE A 184 -23.65 6.72 -15.28
C ILE A 184 -22.58 6.66 -16.37
N GLY A 185 -22.88 6.08 -17.54
CA GLY A 185 -21.96 6.08 -18.68
C GLY A 185 -21.64 7.49 -19.19
N ALA A 186 -22.65 8.34 -19.26
CA ALA A 186 -22.48 9.75 -19.65
C ALA A 186 -21.60 10.52 -18.65
N ASN A 187 -21.77 10.34 -17.34
CA ASN A 187 -20.99 10.99 -16.30
C ASN A 187 -19.51 10.53 -16.31
N THR A 188 -19.24 9.26 -16.55
CA THR A 188 -17.88 8.72 -16.66
C THR A 188 -17.14 9.31 -17.87
N VAL A 189 -17.85 9.51 -18.99
CA VAL A 189 -17.27 10.10 -20.19
C VAL A 189 -17.01 11.60 -20.01
N VAL A 190 -17.94 12.34 -19.40
CA VAL A 190 -17.86 13.80 -19.24
C VAL A 190 -16.87 14.20 -18.13
N SER A 191 -16.89 13.53 -16.99
CA SER A 191 -16.03 13.90 -15.86
C SER A 191 -14.59 13.39 -15.99
N GLY A 192 -14.35 12.35 -16.83
CA GLY A 192 -13.03 11.72 -16.97
C GLY A 192 -12.49 11.09 -15.68
N THR A 193 -13.29 11.08 -14.63
CA THR A 193 -12.96 10.45 -13.35
C THR A 193 -13.25 8.95 -13.44
N PHE A 194 -12.24 8.16 -13.16
CA PHE A 194 -12.42 6.75 -12.84
C PHE A 194 -12.92 6.69 -11.40
N GLY A 195 -14.21 6.47 -11.22
CA GLY A 195 -14.80 6.20 -9.92
C GLY A 195 -14.82 4.71 -9.65
N GLU A 196 -15.97 4.12 -9.92
CA GLU A 196 -16.30 2.73 -9.65
C GLU A 196 -16.85 2.11 -10.94
N THR A 197 -16.46 0.87 -11.22
CA THR A 197 -16.91 0.08 -12.38
C THR A 197 -17.07 -1.35 -11.92
N HIS A 198 -18.20 -2.00 -12.24
CA HIS A 198 -18.52 -3.38 -11.80
C HIS A 198 -18.40 -3.59 -10.27
N GLY A 199 -18.75 -2.56 -9.45
CA GLY A 199 -18.57 -2.62 -7.99
C GLY A 199 -17.12 -2.54 -7.52
N VAL A 200 -16.18 -2.20 -8.42
CA VAL A 200 -14.75 -2.11 -8.14
C VAL A 200 -14.24 -0.68 -8.27
N GLN A 201 -13.59 -0.16 -7.24
CA GLN A 201 -12.90 1.12 -7.27
C GLN A 201 -11.58 1.00 -8.03
N ILE A 202 -11.36 1.84 -9.04
CA ILE A 202 -10.16 1.80 -9.86
C ILE A 202 -9.10 2.79 -9.39
N VAL A 203 -7.93 2.29 -9.00
CA VAL A 203 -6.75 3.08 -8.66
C VAL A 203 -5.67 2.90 -9.72
N ARG A 204 -5.20 4.00 -10.29
CA ARG A 204 -4.17 3.98 -11.34
C ARG A 204 -2.77 4.08 -10.72
N SER A 205 -1.90 3.14 -11.04
CA SER A 205 -0.51 3.14 -10.59
C SER A 205 0.45 2.80 -11.73
N LYS A 206 1.49 3.63 -11.92
CA LYS A 206 2.58 3.33 -12.87
C LYS A 206 3.52 2.23 -12.39
N LYS A 207 3.40 1.81 -11.13
CA LYS A 207 4.23 0.74 -10.53
C LYS A 207 3.78 -0.64 -10.99
N VAL A 208 2.56 -0.74 -11.46
CA VAL A 208 2.01 -1.97 -12.05
C VAL A 208 2.34 -1.99 -13.54
N THR A 209 2.91 -3.11 -14.00
CA THR A 209 3.25 -3.31 -15.41
C THR A 209 1.97 -3.39 -16.24
N LYS A 210 2.02 -2.89 -17.48
CA LYS A 210 0.92 -3.00 -18.45
C LYS A 210 0.49 -4.46 -18.65
N GLY A 211 -0.81 -4.68 -18.68
CA GLY A 211 -1.41 -6.02 -18.79
C GLY A 211 -1.46 -6.77 -17.45
N LYS A 212 -0.91 -6.20 -16.37
CA LYS A 212 -0.98 -6.75 -15.02
C LYS A 212 -1.77 -5.83 -14.10
N GLY A 213 -2.26 -6.39 -13.00
CA GLY A 213 -3.02 -5.66 -12.01
C GLY A 213 -3.22 -6.47 -10.74
N PHE A 214 -3.78 -5.81 -9.75
CA PHE A 214 -4.17 -6.46 -8.50
C PHE A 214 -5.59 -6.03 -8.16
N LEU A 215 -6.45 -6.99 -7.87
CA LEU A 215 -7.76 -6.76 -7.26
C LEU A 215 -7.63 -7.12 -5.78
N VAL A 216 -7.91 -6.17 -4.92
CA VAL A 216 -7.77 -6.29 -3.47
C VAL A 216 -9.13 -6.14 -2.83
N LYS A 217 -9.53 -7.12 -2.02
CA LYS A 217 -10.71 -7.04 -1.17
C LYS A 217 -10.35 -6.23 0.07
N VAL A 218 -11.00 -5.10 0.24
CA VAL A 218 -10.84 -4.22 1.40
C VAL A 218 -11.95 -4.57 2.39
N SER A 219 -11.57 -5.19 3.50
CA SER A 219 -12.53 -5.38 4.60
C SER A 219 -12.83 -4.02 5.22
N PRO A 220 -14.10 -3.66 5.45
CA PRO A 220 -14.42 -2.51 6.28
C PRO A 220 -13.76 -2.70 7.64
N VAL A 221 -13.20 -1.63 8.20
CA VAL A 221 -12.68 -1.63 9.57
C VAL A 221 -13.91 -1.67 10.48
N GLU A 222 -14.47 -2.84 10.66
CA GLU A 222 -15.49 -3.03 11.69
C GLU A 222 -14.81 -3.10 13.05
N THR A 223 -15.39 -2.40 13.99
CA THR A 223 -14.95 -2.28 15.39
C THR A 223 -15.19 -3.56 16.20
N ASP A 224 -15.34 -4.70 15.54
CA ASP A 224 -15.62 -5.96 16.21
C ASP A 224 -14.35 -6.63 16.72
N THR A 225 -14.50 -7.26 17.86
CA THR A 225 -13.47 -7.79 18.76
C THR A 225 -12.69 -9.01 18.23
N ASP A 226 -12.96 -9.45 17.02
CA ASP A 226 -12.24 -10.55 16.40
C ASP A 226 -11.01 -10.03 15.64
N ASP A 227 -9.82 -10.35 16.14
CA ASP A 227 -8.53 -9.94 15.57
C ASP A 227 -8.36 -10.27 14.06
N VAL A 228 -9.10 -11.25 13.55
CA VAL A 228 -9.02 -11.69 12.15
C VAL A 228 -9.71 -10.71 11.19
N ALA A 229 -10.76 -10.01 11.63
CA ALA A 229 -11.49 -9.02 10.82
C ALA A 229 -10.72 -7.70 10.70
N LYS A 230 -9.85 -7.39 11.66
CA LYS A 230 -9.08 -6.15 11.75
C LYS A 230 -8.04 -5.99 10.63
N TYR A 231 -7.47 -7.10 10.16
CA TYR A 231 -6.41 -7.07 9.16
C TYR A 231 -6.95 -7.19 7.74
N GLY A 232 -6.60 -6.20 6.89
CA GLY A 232 -6.83 -6.26 5.46
C GLY A 232 -5.94 -7.30 4.77
N ALA A 233 -5.84 -7.20 3.44
CA ALA A 233 -4.94 -8.06 2.67
C ALA A 233 -3.46 -7.84 3.01
N PHE A 234 -3.08 -6.58 3.32
CA PHE A 234 -1.70 -6.16 3.59
C PHE A 234 -1.56 -5.58 4.98
N VAL A 235 -0.42 -5.85 5.62
CA VAL A 235 -0.04 -5.23 6.89
C VAL A 235 1.34 -4.58 6.75
N ILE A 236 1.44 -3.36 7.25
CA ILE A 236 2.68 -2.60 7.40
C ILE A 236 2.98 -2.53 8.89
N ASN A 237 4.04 -3.19 9.33
CA ASN A 237 4.52 -3.05 10.68
C ASN A 237 5.55 -1.92 10.74
N LEU A 238 5.19 -0.86 11.44
CA LEU A 238 6.03 0.30 11.63
C LEU A 238 6.78 0.17 12.95
N LYS A 239 8.10 0.19 12.89
CA LYS A 239 8.97 0.16 14.07
C LYS A 239 9.45 1.55 14.47
N ARG A 240 9.74 2.41 13.50
CA ARG A 240 10.10 3.80 13.71
C ARG A 240 9.56 4.62 12.55
N ASP A 241 8.83 5.65 12.88
CA ASP A 241 8.36 6.67 11.91
C ASP A 241 9.54 7.36 11.24
N VAL A 242 9.26 8.08 10.17
CA VAL A 242 10.27 8.86 9.44
C VAL A 242 10.98 9.80 10.41
N ALA A 243 12.28 9.58 10.59
CA ALA A 243 13.16 10.47 11.33
C ALA A 243 14.02 11.24 10.33
N ILE A 244 14.11 12.56 10.50
CA ILE A 244 14.97 13.42 9.69
C ILE A 244 16.06 13.97 10.58
N GLU A 245 17.30 13.81 10.12
CA GLU A 245 18.49 14.31 10.77
C GLU A 245 19.22 15.23 9.79
N THR A 246 19.73 16.33 10.30
CA THR A 246 20.54 17.29 9.55
C THR A 246 21.88 17.45 10.21
N ASP A 247 22.94 17.38 9.43
CA ASP A 247 24.31 17.62 9.92
C ASP A 247 25.05 18.56 8.96
N ARG A 248 25.92 19.37 9.52
CA ARG A 248 26.72 20.32 8.75
C ARG A 248 28.19 19.95 8.74
N ASP A 249 28.72 19.66 7.57
CA ASP A 249 30.17 19.51 7.37
C ASP A 249 30.80 20.90 7.21
N ILE A 250 31.50 21.32 8.26
CA ILE A 250 32.14 22.65 8.33
C ILE A 250 33.33 22.74 7.35
N LEU A 251 33.97 21.62 7.07
CA LEU A 251 35.15 21.57 6.21
C LEU A 251 34.75 21.60 4.73
N LYS A 252 33.72 20.85 4.35
CA LYS A 252 33.21 20.83 2.99
C LYS A 252 32.24 21.95 2.68
N LYS A 253 31.78 22.70 3.71
CA LYS A 253 30.73 23.74 3.56
C LYS A 253 29.46 23.19 2.93
N THR A 254 29.03 22.04 3.41
CA THR A 254 27.82 21.35 2.95
C THR A 254 26.89 21.04 4.12
N THR A 255 25.59 21.00 3.85
CA THR A 255 24.58 20.54 4.79
C THR A 255 24.01 19.22 4.26
N VAL A 256 24.09 18.16 5.05
CA VAL A 256 23.53 16.85 4.75
C VAL A 256 22.21 16.69 5.48
N ILE A 257 21.17 16.34 4.75
CA ILE A 257 19.85 16.02 5.27
C ILE A 257 19.59 14.57 4.97
N THR A 258 19.30 13.76 5.99
CA THR A 258 18.95 12.36 5.86
C THR A 258 17.57 12.10 6.44
N GLY A 259 16.82 11.22 5.80
CA GLY A 259 15.57 10.71 6.36
C GLY A 259 15.57 9.20 6.30
N ASP A 260 15.14 8.56 7.36
CA ASP A 260 15.01 7.11 7.42
C ASP A 260 13.73 6.67 8.14
N GLU A 261 13.25 5.47 7.76
CA GLU A 261 12.08 4.82 8.31
C GLU A 261 12.39 3.34 8.51
N HIS A 262 11.88 2.76 9.61
CA HIS A 262 12.02 1.33 9.89
C HIS A 262 10.65 0.67 9.83
N TYR A 263 10.43 -0.15 8.82
CA TYR A 263 9.16 -0.82 8.58
C TYR A 263 9.35 -2.21 7.99
N GLY A 264 8.31 -3.00 8.08
CA GLY A 264 8.17 -4.26 7.37
C GLY A 264 6.80 -4.32 6.67
N VAL A 265 6.75 -4.94 5.51
CA VAL A 265 5.52 -5.13 4.74
C VAL A 265 5.34 -6.61 4.50
N TYR A 266 4.12 -7.10 4.62
CA TYR A 266 3.81 -8.48 4.26
C TYR A 266 2.35 -8.64 3.79
N LEU A 267 2.12 -9.69 3.01
CA LEU A 267 0.80 -10.13 2.59
C LEU A 267 0.22 -11.00 3.70
N TYR A 268 -0.73 -10.43 4.47
CA TYR A 268 -1.38 -11.12 5.58
C TYR A 268 -2.33 -12.20 5.08
N ASP A 269 -3.19 -11.84 4.15
CA ASP A 269 -4.18 -12.76 3.58
C ASP A 269 -4.08 -12.84 2.05
N PRO A 270 -3.44 -13.89 1.52
CA PRO A 270 -3.31 -14.08 0.08
C PRO A 270 -4.65 -14.33 -0.63
N THR A 271 -5.69 -14.75 0.09
CA THR A 271 -7.03 -15.00 -0.47
C THR A 271 -7.79 -13.71 -0.75
N LYS A 272 -7.38 -12.60 -0.17
CA LYS A 272 -7.96 -11.26 -0.40
C LYS A 272 -7.33 -10.51 -1.59
N VAL A 273 -6.44 -11.14 -2.33
CA VAL A 273 -5.76 -10.51 -3.48
C VAL A 273 -5.80 -11.43 -4.68
N VAL A 274 -6.31 -10.92 -5.80
CA VAL A 274 -6.31 -11.60 -7.11
C VAL A 274 -5.40 -10.82 -8.06
N LYS A 275 -4.50 -11.54 -8.74
CA LYS A 275 -3.63 -10.97 -9.77
C LYS A 275 -4.27 -11.04 -11.15
N PHE A 276 -4.06 -10.03 -11.98
CA PHE A 276 -4.37 -10.04 -13.41
C PHE A 276 -3.11 -10.32 -14.24
N GLY A 277 -3.28 -10.96 -15.39
CA GLY A 277 -2.23 -11.23 -16.35
C GLY A 277 -1.40 -12.48 -16.05
N GLY A 278 -2.01 -13.49 -15.44
CA GLY A 278 -1.43 -14.80 -15.21
C GLY A 278 -0.47 -14.90 -14.02
N ASN A 279 0.03 -16.11 -13.80
CA ASN A 279 0.98 -16.41 -12.74
C ASN A 279 2.41 -16.15 -13.25
N VAL A 280 3.02 -15.01 -12.89
CA VAL A 280 4.44 -14.68 -13.18
C VAL A 280 5.19 -14.43 -11.90
#